data_1e7c4a3a6fba10a2242614d94bcb45ec
#
_entry.id   1e7c4a3a6fba10a2242614d94bcb45ec
#
_cell.length_a   1.000
_cell.length_b   1.000
_cell.length_c   1.000
_cell.angle_alpha   90.00
_cell.angle_beta   90.00
_cell.angle_gamma   90.00
#
_symmetry.space_group_name_H-M   'P 1'
#
loop_
_entity.id
_entity.type
_entity.pdbx_description
1 polymer ?
#
loop_
_entity_poly.entity_id
_entity_poly.type
_entity_poly.pdbx_seq_one_letter_code
_entity_poly.pdbx_strand_id
1 'polypeptide(L)'
;MKKKIMATIMTLALSVSALTACGGKSSVSIDASALADSLVNDITYESELSKLSEDEITNYIDVLDGVEGIMYMSSGSTAEEVVVLTTPDESAAQTMYTNVQQFLKDQKSSFEDYIPAEAKRIDDAVTVQKGNYVVVCVSGDSDKAKEIVDKAFEK
;
A
#
# COMPACT_ATOMS: atom_id res chain seq x y z
N MET A 1 -25.90 -78.46 -25.09
CA MET A 1 -26.19 -77.10 -25.58
C MET A 1 -25.49 -76.10 -24.68
N LYS A 2 -24.52 -75.42 -25.20
CA LYS A 2 -23.60 -74.59 -24.43
C LYS A 2 -24.13 -73.14 -24.38
N LYS A 3 -24.55 -72.70 -23.22
CA LYS A 3 -24.92 -71.29 -23.04
C LYS A 3 -23.67 -70.49 -22.60
N LYS A 4 -23.22 -69.61 -23.48
CA LYS A 4 -22.14 -68.67 -23.19
C LYS A 4 -22.73 -67.47 -22.43
N ILE A 5 -22.30 -67.30 -21.20
CA ILE A 5 -22.59 -66.09 -20.39
C ILE A 5 -21.50 -65.12 -20.69
N MET A 6 -21.87 -64.03 -21.34
CA MET A 6 -20.98 -62.92 -21.61
C MET A 6 -21.04 -61.92 -20.40
N ALA A 7 -20.00 -61.90 -19.62
CA ALA A 7 -19.88 -60.95 -18.51
C ALA A 7 -19.39 -59.62 -19.06
N THR A 8 -20.26 -58.63 -19.06
CA THR A 8 -19.91 -57.24 -19.39
C THR A 8 -19.29 -56.59 -18.15
N ILE A 9 -17.99 -56.36 -18.18
CA ILE A 9 -17.29 -55.62 -17.17
C ILE A 9 -17.49 -54.14 -17.47
N MET A 10 -18.31 -53.49 -16.63
CA MET A 10 -18.55 -52.03 -16.68
C MET A 10 -17.46 -51.35 -15.87
N THR A 11 -16.42 -50.85 -16.53
CA THR A 11 -15.36 -50.02 -15.92
C THR A 11 -15.90 -48.65 -15.60
N LEU A 12 -16.18 -48.43 -14.31
CA LEU A 12 -16.53 -47.13 -13.77
C LEU A 12 -15.25 -46.26 -13.67
N ALA A 13 -15.06 -45.38 -14.65
CA ALA A 13 -13.99 -44.39 -14.60
C ALA A 13 -14.36 -43.32 -13.59
N LEU A 14 -13.74 -43.36 -12.39
CA LEU A 14 -13.79 -42.27 -11.44
C LEU A 14 -12.93 -41.12 -11.99
N SER A 15 -13.57 -40.15 -12.62
CA SER A 15 -12.96 -38.88 -12.94
C SER A 15 -12.81 -38.05 -11.64
N VAL A 16 -11.62 -38.12 -11.03
CA VAL A 16 -11.23 -37.21 -9.98
C VAL A 16 -11.03 -35.84 -10.64
N SER A 17 -12.07 -35.02 -10.61
CA SER A 17 -11.95 -33.60 -10.91
C SER A 17 -11.17 -32.95 -9.77
N ALA A 18 -9.85 -32.78 -9.94
CA ALA A 18 -9.05 -31.90 -9.12
C ALA A 18 -9.59 -30.48 -9.32
N LEU A 19 -10.43 -30.03 -8.41
CA LEU A 19 -10.72 -28.61 -8.23
C LEU A 19 -9.43 -27.96 -7.73
N THR A 20 -8.58 -27.56 -8.67
CA THR A 20 -7.59 -26.52 -8.39
C THR A 20 -8.37 -25.25 -8.10
N ALA A 21 -8.68 -25.03 -6.83
CA ALA A 21 -9.03 -23.71 -6.33
C ALA A 21 -7.79 -22.83 -6.49
N CYS A 22 -7.56 -22.30 -7.69
CA CYS A 22 -6.80 -21.10 -7.87
C CYS A 22 -7.59 -20.00 -7.15
N GLY A 23 -7.31 -19.80 -5.88
CA GLY A 23 -7.60 -18.57 -5.20
C GLY A 23 -6.82 -17.48 -5.92
N GLY A 24 -7.41 -16.91 -6.96
CA GLY A 24 -6.90 -15.73 -7.63
C GLY A 24 -6.92 -14.60 -6.60
N LYS A 25 -5.83 -14.42 -5.86
CA LYS A 25 -5.54 -13.12 -5.26
C LYS A 25 -5.44 -12.18 -6.45
N SER A 26 -6.41 -11.28 -6.59
CA SER A 26 -6.28 -10.15 -7.51
C SER A 26 -5.03 -9.43 -7.08
N SER A 27 -3.94 -9.60 -7.84
CA SER A 27 -2.72 -8.86 -7.58
C SER A 27 -3.04 -7.41 -7.90
N VAL A 28 -3.23 -6.61 -6.84
CA VAL A 28 -3.35 -5.17 -6.98
C VAL A 28 -2.04 -4.69 -7.59
N SER A 29 -2.10 -3.99 -8.71
CA SER A 29 -0.94 -3.41 -9.36
C SER A 29 -1.24 -1.96 -9.70
N ILE A 30 -0.46 -1.05 -9.14
CA ILE A 30 -0.53 0.38 -9.42
C ILE A 30 0.83 0.87 -9.92
N ASP A 31 0.83 2.00 -10.61
CA ASP A 31 2.04 2.76 -10.89
C ASP A 31 2.34 3.67 -9.68
N ALA A 32 3.27 3.22 -8.83
CA ALA A 32 3.64 3.94 -7.59
C ALA A 32 4.20 5.33 -7.89
N SER A 33 4.95 5.48 -8.98
CA SER A 33 5.52 6.78 -9.38
C SER A 33 4.43 7.74 -9.83
N ALA A 34 3.51 7.27 -10.69
CA ALA A 34 2.40 8.08 -11.16
C ALA A 34 1.45 8.48 -10.01
N LEU A 35 1.26 7.59 -9.03
CA LEU A 35 0.47 7.92 -7.83
C LEU A 35 1.17 9.00 -6.99
N ALA A 36 2.47 8.85 -6.71
CA ALA A 36 3.23 9.85 -5.96
C ALA A 36 3.23 11.21 -6.68
N ASP A 37 3.44 11.22 -7.99
CA ASP A 37 3.40 12.43 -8.81
C ASP A 37 2.02 13.11 -8.77
N SER A 38 0.92 12.34 -8.83
CA SER A 38 -0.43 12.88 -8.72
C SER A 38 -0.69 13.48 -7.34
N LEU A 39 -0.28 12.80 -6.27
CA LEU A 39 -0.42 13.32 -4.91
C LEU A 39 0.36 14.63 -4.72
N VAL A 40 1.59 14.71 -5.24
CA VAL A 40 2.44 15.91 -5.10
C VAL A 40 1.91 17.07 -5.96
N ASN A 41 1.43 16.81 -7.18
CA ASN A 41 1.11 17.89 -8.15
C ASN A 41 -0.36 18.31 -8.12
N ASP A 42 -1.29 17.43 -7.76
CA ASP A 42 -2.72 17.70 -7.82
C ASP A 42 -3.30 18.21 -6.49
N ILE A 43 -2.49 18.22 -5.42
CA ILE A 43 -2.81 18.76 -4.09
C ILE A 43 -2.01 20.04 -3.86
N THR A 44 -2.62 21.02 -3.20
CA THR A 44 -1.92 22.23 -2.79
C THR A 44 -1.35 22.04 -1.38
N TYR A 45 -0.04 22.23 -1.25
CA TYR A 45 0.69 22.19 0.01
C TYR A 45 1.06 23.58 0.50
N GLU A 46 1.15 23.76 1.79
CA GLU A 46 1.60 25.03 2.40
C GLU A 46 3.11 25.22 2.23
N SER A 47 3.84 24.09 2.24
CA SER A 47 5.29 24.06 2.04
C SER A 47 5.65 23.30 0.76
N GLU A 48 6.76 23.69 0.15
CA GLU A 48 7.34 22.92 -0.95
C GLU A 48 7.78 21.54 -0.44
N LEU A 49 7.38 20.48 -1.14
CA LEU A 49 7.80 19.12 -0.86
C LEU A 49 9.04 18.76 -1.68
N SER A 50 10.07 18.27 -1.00
CA SER A 50 11.29 17.79 -1.62
C SER A 50 11.32 16.26 -1.64
N LYS A 51 11.73 15.69 -2.77
CA LYS A 51 11.91 14.24 -2.90
C LYS A 51 13.15 13.80 -2.13
N LEU A 52 12.99 12.77 -1.30
CA LEU A 52 14.08 12.12 -0.62
C LEU A 52 14.70 11.01 -1.48
N SER A 53 15.99 10.75 -1.28
CA SER A 53 16.65 9.53 -1.77
C SER A 53 16.24 8.33 -0.90
N GLU A 54 16.45 7.12 -1.41
CA GLU A 54 16.13 5.88 -0.67
C GLU A 54 16.88 5.82 0.69
N ASP A 55 18.15 6.22 0.71
CA ASP A 55 18.95 6.27 1.94
C ASP A 55 18.38 7.28 2.96
N GLU A 56 17.84 8.40 2.49
CA GLU A 56 17.23 9.40 3.37
C GLU A 56 15.91 8.90 3.98
N ILE A 57 15.13 8.11 3.24
CA ILE A 57 13.87 7.54 3.76
C ILE A 57 14.12 6.70 5.00
N THR A 58 15.23 5.95 5.04
CA THR A 58 15.58 5.08 6.18
C THR A 58 15.89 5.85 7.46
N ASN A 59 16.14 7.16 7.38
CA ASN A 59 16.29 8.00 8.57
C ASN A 59 14.96 8.30 9.28
N TYR A 60 13.85 8.10 8.58
CA TYR A 60 12.50 8.42 9.08
C TYR A 60 11.68 7.16 9.33
N ILE A 61 11.76 6.18 8.44
CA ILE A 61 10.96 4.97 8.48
C ILE A 61 11.90 3.77 8.51
N ASP A 62 11.64 2.81 9.40
CA ASP A 62 12.35 1.52 9.43
C ASP A 62 11.89 0.69 8.22
N VAL A 63 12.69 0.73 7.15
CA VAL A 63 12.38 0.14 5.85
C VAL A 63 12.96 -1.27 5.77
N LEU A 64 12.10 -2.23 5.41
CA LEU A 64 12.52 -3.63 5.21
C LEU A 64 13.30 -3.81 3.91
N ASP A 65 14.15 -4.83 3.87
CA ASP A 65 14.88 -5.23 2.66
C ASP A 65 13.91 -5.54 1.50
N GLY A 66 14.23 -5.04 0.32
CA GLY A 66 13.44 -5.26 -0.90
C GLY A 66 12.20 -4.38 -1.03
N VAL A 67 12.03 -3.39 -0.15
CA VAL A 67 10.99 -2.35 -0.29
C VAL A 67 11.54 -1.21 -1.14
N GLU A 68 10.78 -0.82 -2.16
CA GLU A 68 11.02 0.39 -2.96
C GLU A 68 10.20 1.54 -2.39
N GLY A 69 10.85 2.66 -2.07
CA GLY A 69 10.24 3.82 -1.44
C GLY A 69 10.28 5.06 -2.32
N ILE A 70 9.15 5.76 -2.40
CA ILE A 70 9.06 7.13 -2.92
C ILE A 70 8.54 7.99 -1.78
N MET A 71 9.32 9.01 -1.37
CA MET A 71 8.92 9.91 -0.30
C MET A 71 9.23 11.35 -0.69
N TYR A 72 8.25 12.20 -0.45
CA TYR A 72 8.38 13.65 -0.51
C TYR A 72 7.96 14.21 0.84
N MET A 73 8.69 15.16 1.35
CA MET A 73 8.31 15.85 2.59
C MET A 73 8.73 17.31 2.60
N SER A 74 8.10 18.09 3.45
CA SER A 74 8.45 19.48 3.68
C SER A 74 9.79 19.59 4.40
N SER A 75 10.35 20.79 4.46
CA SER A 75 11.61 21.07 5.17
C SER A 75 11.49 21.00 6.71
N GLY A 76 10.38 20.50 7.25
CA GLY A 76 10.10 20.41 8.69
C GLY A 76 9.33 21.61 9.26
N SER A 77 8.93 22.57 8.42
CA SER A 77 8.05 23.68 8.82
C SER A 77 6.59 23.25 8.94
N THR A 78 6.19 22.22 8.19
CA THR A 78 4.88 21.55 8.24
C THR A 78 5.08 20.05 8.34
N ALA A 79 4.02 19.32 8.67
CA ALA A 79 4.00 17.85 8.66
C ALA A 79 3.66 17.26 7.27
N GLU A 80 3.59 18.11 6.25
CA GLU A 80 3.16 17.72 4.91
C GLU A 80 4.14 16.76 4.26
N GLU A 81 3.62 15.64 3.76
CA GLU A 81 4.42 14.60 3.12
C GLU A 81 3.58 13.66 2.26
N VAL A 82 4.25 13.00 1.34
CA VAL A 82 3.72 11.89 0.51
C VAL A 82 4.68 10.73 0.60
N VAL A 83 4.18 9.54 0.94
CA VAL A 83 4.95 8.29 0.96
C VAL A 83 4.21 7.25 0.14
N VAL A 84 4.92 6.59 -0.79
CA VAL A 84 4.43 5.42 -1.52
C VAL A 84 5.49 4.34 -1.43
N LEU A 85 5.15 3.22 -0.77
CA LEU A 85 6.04 2.08 -0.63
C LEU A 85 5.49 0.91 -1.43
N THR A 86 6.36 0.26 -2.19
CA THR A 86 6.10 -1.01 -2.88
C THR A 86 6.90 -2.10 -2.18
N THR A 87 6.22 -3.12 -1.70
CA THR A 87 6.84 -4.21 -0.94
C THR A 87 6.86 -5.50 -1.74
N PRO A 88 7.75 -6.47 -1.39
CA PRO A 88 7.81 -7.76 -2.07
C PRO A 88 6.50 -8.56 -2.01
N ASP A 89 5.76 -8.41 -0.92
CA ASP A 89 4.50 -9.13 -0.68
C ASP A 89 3.60 -8.39 0.33
N GLU A 90 2.39 -8.88 0.51
CA GLU A 90 1.38 -8.30 1.41
C GLU A 90 1.78 -8.38 2.90
N SER A 91 2.57 -9.38 3.30
CA SER A 91 3.07 -9.51 4.69
C SER A 91 4.10 -8.42 4.99
N ALA A 92 5.00 -8.14 4.05
CA ALA A 92 5.93 -7.03 4.15
C ALA A 92 5.18 -5.68 4.16
N ALA A 93 4.11 -5.54 3.35
CA ALA A 93 3.27 -4.34 3.36
C ALA A 93 2.60 -4.11 4.72
N GLN A 94 2.12 -5.17 5.38
CA GLN A 94 1.54 -5.05 6.71
C GLN A 94 2.57 -4.60 7.75
N THR A 95 3.81 -5.07 7.66
CA THR A 95 4.91 -4.63 8.52
C THR A 95 5.26 -3.17 8.24
N MET A 96 5.42 -2.81 6.96
CA MET A 96 5.70 -1.43 6.57
C MET A 96 4.58 -0.46 6.97
N TYR A 97 3.32 -0.89 6.90
CA TYR A 97 2.19 -0.10 7.39
C TYR A 97 2.34 0.22 8.90
N THR A 98 2.75 -0.76 9.69
CA THR A 98 3.01 -0.56 11.13
C THR A 98 4.17 0.40 11.38
N ASN A 99 5.27 0.27 10.62
CA ASN A 99 6.43 1.16 10.74
C ASN A 99 6.08 2.60 10.36
N VAL A 100 5.30 2.78 9.31
CA VAL A 100 4.77 4.09 8.90
C VAL A 100 3.85 4.69 9.96
N GLN A 101 2.97 3.90 10.58
CA GLN A 101 2.12 4.39 11.67
C GLN A 101 2.95 4.84 12.87
N GLN A 102 4.05 4.15 13.18
CA GLN A 102 4.96 4.57 14.25
C GLN A 102 5.65 5.90 13.88
N PHE A 103 6.14 6.03 12.65
CA PHE A 103 6.73 7.27 12.16
C PHE A 103 5.76 8.46 12.27
N LEU A 104 4.52 8.30 11.80
CA LEU A 104 3.49 9.36 11.90
C LEU A 104 3.19 9.74 13.35
N LYS A 105 3.17 8.76 14.25
CA LYS A 105 2.97 9.00 15.69
C LYS A 105 4.12 9.80 16.31
N ASP A 106 5.35 9.47 15.96
CA ASP A 106 6.52 10.17 16.48
C ASP A 106 6.61 11.60 15.92
N GLN A 107 6.30 11.77 14.63
CA GLN A 107 6.19 13.07 13.99
C GLN A 107 5.09 13.91 14.64
N LYS A 108 3.91 13.34 14.86
CA LYS A 108 2.80 14.03 15.55
C LYS A 108 3.22 14.53 16.92
N SER A 109 3.87 13.69 17.72
CA SER A 109 4.35 14.06 19.05
C SER A 109 5.35 15.22 19.00
N SER A 110 6.13 15.34 17.93
CA SER A 110 7.05 16.45 17.73
C SER A 110 6.34 17.78 17.45
N PHE A 111 5.14 17.75 16.87
CA PHE A 111 4.37 18.95 16.57
C PHE A 111 3.38 19.35 17.67
N GLU A 112 2.92 18.43 18.52
CA GLU A 112 1.84 18.67 19.48
C GLU A 112 2.03 19.89 20.35
N ASP A 113 3.24 20.14 20.82
CA ASP A 113 3.55 21.24 21.74
C ASP A 113 3.86 22.57 21.02
N TYR A 114 4.25 22.54 19.73
CA TYR A 114 4.72 23.73 19.02
C TYR A 114 3.72 24.22 17.97
N ILE A 115 3.18 23.31 17.16
CA ILE A 115 2.26 23.62 16.07
C ILE A 115 1.13 22.60 16.09
N PRO A 116 0.14 22.72 17.02
CA PRO A 116 -0.96 21.74 17.14
C PRO A 116 -1.77 21.53 15.85
N ALA A 117 -1.78 22.50 14.93
CA ALA A 117 -2.43 22.37 13.62
C ALA A 117 -1.77 21.28 12.76
N GLU A 118 -0.44 21.13 12.87
CA GLU A 118 0.28 20.08 12.15
C GLU A 118 0.03 18.70 12.76
N ALA A 119 -0.06 18.60 14.08
CA ALA A 119 -0.47 17.35 14.74
C ALA A 119 -1.86 16.90 14.29
N LYS A 120 -2.80 17.88 14.15
CA LYS A 120 -4.13 17.58 13.60
C LYS A 120 -4.06 17.16 12.12
N ARG A 121 -3.21 17.77 11.31
CA ARG A 121 -3.01 17.40 9.90
C ARG A 121 -2.55 15.95 9.76
N ILE A 122 -1.68 15.48 10.67
CA ILE A 122 -1.26 14.08 10.74
C ILE A 122 -2.44 13.18 11.13
N ASP A 123 -3.32 13.59 12.06
CA ASP A 123 -4.52 12.82 12.40
C ASP A 123 -5.50 12.69 11.22
N ASP A 124 -5.55 13.68 10.36
CA ASP A 124 -6.40 13.71 9.16
C ASP A 124 -5.72 13.05 7.93
N ALA A 125 -4.50 12.50 8.09
CA ALA A 125 -3.73 11.91 7.00
C ALA A 125 -4.43 10.71 6.35
N VAL A 126 -4.32 10.62 5.05
CA VAL A 126 -4.70 9.41 4.30
C VAL A 126 -3.58 8.40 4.43
N THR A 127 -3.87 7.26 5.06
CA THR A 127 -2.93 6.14 5.21
C THR A 127 -3.63 4.86 4.78
N VAL A 128 -3.11 4.20 3.74
CA VAL A 128 -3.72 3.02 3.11
C VAL A 128 -2.67 1.93 2.93
N GLN A 129 -3.03 0.69 3.29
CA GLN A 129 -2.32 -0.51 2.88
C GLN A 129 -3.26 -1.34 2.00
N LYS A 130 -2.83 -1.65 0.78
CA LYS A 130 -3.61 -2.47 -0.16
C LYS A 130 -2.68 -3.32 -1.03
N GLY A 131 -2.87 -4.64 -0.98
CA GLY A 131 -1.93 -5.58 -1.57
C GLY A 131 -0.53 -5.39 -1.00
N ASN A 132 0.44 -5.23 -1.87
CA ASN A 132 1.84 -4.98 -1.53
C ASN A 132 2.23 -3.48 -1.53
N TYR A 133 1.26 -2.58 -1.35
CA TYR A 133 1.51 -1.14 -1.31
C TYR A 133 1.11 -0.53 0.03
N VAL A 134 1.90 0.46 0.47
CA VAL A 134 1.56 1.37 1.56
C VAL A 134 1.63 2.80 1.04
N VAL A 135 0.58 3.57 1.25
CA VAL A 135 0.49 4.95 0.80
C VAL A 135 0.15 5.85 1.97
N VAL A 136 0.86 6.96 2.09
CA VAL A 136 0.56 8.03 3.04
C VAL A 136 0.50 9.36 2.30
N CYS A 137 -0.46 10.18 2.66
CA CYS A 137 -0.50 11.58 2.28
C CYS A 137 -0.94 12.43 3.47
N VAL A 138 -0.03 13.24 3.99
CA VAL A 138 -0.31 14.25 5.00
C VAL A 138 -0.43 15.60 4.28
N SER A 139 -1.63 16.13 4.21
CA SER A 139 -1.93 17.36 3.46
C SER A 139 -3.06 18.16 4.12
N GLY A 140 -3.26 19.38 3.65
CA GLY A 140 -4.41 20.20 4.03
C GLY A 140 -5.73 19.77 3.36
N ASP A 141 -5.68 18.85 2.37
CA ASP A 141 -6.84 18.37 1.60
C ASP A 141 -6.87 16.83 1.59
N SER A 142 -7.26 16.25 2.71
CA SER A 142 -7.35 14.79 2.87
C SER A 142 -8.43 14.15 1.97
N ASP A 143 -9.50 14.89 1.64
CA ASP A 143 -10.54 14.40 0.73
C ASP A 143 -9.99 14.22 -0.68
N LYS A 144 -9.23 15.20 -1.17
CA LYS A 144 -8.55 15.11 -2.46
C LYS A 144 -7.49 14.02 -2.49
N ALA A 145 -6.70 13.90 -1.43
CA ALA A 145 -5.72 12.83 -1.29
C ALA A 145 -6.39 11.45 -1.36
N LYS A 146 -7.50 11.27 -0.65
CA LYS A 146 -8.28 10.04 -0.69
C LYS A 146 -8.82 9.73 -2.08
N GLU A 147 -9.39 10.71 -2.78
CA GLU A 147 -9.88 10.55 -4.15
C GLU A 147 -8.78 10.04 -5.09
N ILE A 148 -7.58 10.64 -5.02
CA ILE A 148 -6.43 10.25 -5.86
C ILE A 148 -6.00 8.82 -5.56
N VAL A 149 -5.88 8.47 -4.28
CA VAL A 149 -5.48 7.12 -3.84
C VAL A 149 -6.52 6.08 -4.26
N ASP A 150 -7.80 6.30 -3.98
CA ASP A 150 -8.88 5.37 -4.35
C ASP A 150 -8.89 5.12 -5.86
N LYS A 151 -8.79 6.17 -6.67
CA LYS A 151 -8.75 6.07 -8.14
C LYS A 151 -7.54 5.31 -8.68
N ALA A 152 -6.40 5.38 -8.00
CA ALA A 152 -5.22 4.61 -8.40
C ALA A 152 -5.43 3.11 -8.19
N PHE A 153 -6.19 2.73 -7.16
CA PHE A 153 -6.47 1.34 -6.82
C PHE A 153 -7.75 0.76 -7.46
N GLU A 154 -8.54 1.56 -8.19
CA GLU A 154 -9.73 1.11 -8.92
C GLU A 154 -9.42 0.51 -10.30
N LYS A 155 -8.19 0.64 -10.79
CA LYS A 155 -7.70 0.11 -12.07
C LYS A 155 -7.22 -1.31 -11.87
#